data_bf4297627340c928f629bc57ff24b6b0
#
_entry.id   bf4297627340c928f629bc57ff24b6b0
#
_cell.length_a   1.000
_cell.length_b   1.000
_cell.length_c   1.000
_cell.angle_alpha   90.00
_cell.angle_beta   90.00
_cell.angle_gamma   90.00
#
_symmetry.space_group_name_H-M   'P 1'
#
loop_
_entity.id
_entity.type
_entity.pdbx_description
1 polymer ?
#
loop_
_entity_poly.entity_id
_entity_poly.type
_entity_poly.pdbx_seq_one_letter_code
_entity_poly.pdbx_strand_id
1 'polypeptide(L)'
;MSTQVKNVILGTGQLGLAIMDELVAAGQSVKMVNRSGNVAELLPDGVSLETADCYDAQAVAKVTAGAETVYFCVQPAYHQWPEKFPPLAASIIQGVSDRGIKLVFGSNLYMYGPTNGEPIHEERPYAAQTRKGLARATVANMLMAAHEAGKVQVTIGRASDFYGPRVTDSFVGDLLFEAALAGKTANLTGNLDLPHTLTYIRDFARALVTLSQLEEAYGRWWHVPNAPTITPRQFIALVEAEIEQSVKVRTAGKWMMRLVGLFNPAAGEVVEMMYEFEEPFVVDHSRYTAVFGSQVTPHKAAIRETVAWYRHKHGKQVSAHV
;
A
#
# COMPACT_ATOMS: atom_id res chain seq x y z
N MET A 1 -15.99 23.27 21.62
CA MET A 1 -14.68 22.73 21.98
C MET A 1 -14.10 22.11 20.73
N SER A 2 -12.97 22.60 20.22
CA SER A 2 -12.30 21.97 19.06
C SER A 2 -11.82 20.60 19.52
N THR A 3 -12.40 19.53 18.98
CA THR A 3 -11.93 18.17 19.24
C THR A 3 -10.52 18.06 18.68
N GLN A 4 -9.54 17.83 19.55
CA GLN A 4 -8.15 17.67 19.15
C GLN A 4 -8.07 16.46 18.20
N VAL A 5 -7.52 16.67 17.01
CA VAL A 5 -7.36 15.60 16.02
C VAL A 5 -6.23 14.69 16.45
N LYS A 6 -6.55 13.45 16.76
CA LYS A 6 -5.60 12.45 17.28
C LYS A 6 -4.82 11.72 16.19
N ASN A 7 -5.44 11.56 15.02
CA ASN A 7 -4.88 10.77 13.91
C ASN A 7 -4.51 11.69 12.74
N VAL A 8 -3.25 11.66 12.33
CA VAL A 8 -2.76 12.40 11.15
C VAL A 8 -2.26 11.40 10.11
N ILE A 9 -2.76 11.50 8.89
CA ILE A 9 -2.37 10.67 7.76
C ILE A 9 -1.53 11.51 6.81
N LEU A 10 -0.25 11.20 6.70
CA LEU A 10 0.66 11.81 5.73
C LEU A 10 0.52 11.07 4.41
N GLY A 11 -0.18 11.68 3.47
CA GLY A 11 -0.50 11.13 2.14
C GLY A 11 -1.99 10.86 1.94
N THR A 12 -2.50 11.31 0.79
CA THR A 12 -3.90 11.14 0.36
C THR A 12 -4.01 10.18 -0.83
N GLY A 13 -3.06 9.25 -0.94
CA GLY A 13 -3.12 8.15 -1.88
C GLY A 13 -4.07 7.04 -1.40
N GLN A 14 -4.17 5.99 -2.19
CA GLN A 14 -5.10 4.87 -1.98
C GLN A 14 -5.05 4.28 -0.56
N LEU A 15 -3.84 4.06 0.00
CA LEU A 15 -3.69 3.54 1.37
C LEU A 15 -4.11 4.58 2.43
N GLY A 16 -3.72 5.84 2.26
CA GLY A 16 -4.11 6.91 3.18
C GLY A 16 -5.62 7.10 3.24
N LEU A 17 -6.30 7.05 2.08
CA LEU A 17 -7.76 7.11 2.01
C LEU A 17 -8.43 5.88 2.62
N ALA A 18 -7.85 4.69 2.46
CA ALA A 18 -8.39 3.48 3.09
C ALA A 18 -8.23 3.51 4.62
N ILE A 19 -7.12 4.03 5.15
CA ILE A 19 -6.93 4.24 6.61
C ILE A 19 -7.91 5.29 7.13
N MET A 20 -8.13 6.37 6.39
CA MET A 20 -9.15 7.37 6.71
C MET A 20 -10.52 6.73 6.85
N ASP A 21 -10.94 5.89 5.89
CA ASP A 21 -12.23 5.19 5.93
C ASP A 21 -12.38 4.33 7.20
N GLU A 22 -11.35 3.56 7.57
CA GLU A 22 -11.36 2.71 8.77
C GLU A 22 -11.44 3.54 10.07
N LEU A 23 -10.69 4.65 10.15
CA LEU A 23 -10.72 5.54 11.31
C LEU A 23 -12.06 6.27 11.46
N VAL A 24 -12.62 6.76 10.36
CA VAL A 24 -13.95 7.42 10.34
C VAL A 24 -15.04 6.43 10.72
N ALA A 25 -15.00 5.21 10.19
CA ALA A 25 -15.94 4.15 10.55
C ALA A 25 -15.88 3.81 12.07
N ALA A 26 -14.71 3.97 12.69
CA ALA A 26 -14.53 3.85 14.14
C ALA A 26 -14.88 5.13 14.93
N GLY A 27 -15.47 6.14 14.29
CA GLY A 27 -15.86 7.41 14.93
C GLY A 27 -14.71 8.33 15.31
N GLN A 28 -13.53 8.13 14.72
CA GLN A 28 -12.33 8.92 15.03
C GLN A 28 -12.19 10.12 14.11
N SER A 29 -11.71 11.23 14.64
CA SER A 29 -11.35 12.41 13.85
C SER A 29 -10.00 12.22 13.17
N VAL A 30 -9.91 12.66 11.91
CA VAL A 30 -8.76 12.45 11.05
C VAL A 30 -8.32 13.75 10.41
N LYS A 31 -7.01 14.00 10.39
CA LYS A 31 -6.39 15.01 9.55
C LYS A 31 -5.61 14.31 8.44
N MET A 32 -5.94 14.59 7.20
CA MET A 32 -5.15 14.19 6.06
C MET A 32 -4.19 15.30 5.65
N VAL A 33 -3.02 14.93 5.18
CA VAL A 33 -1.98 15.88 4.76
C VAL A 33 -1.47 15.50 3.38
N ASN A 34 -1.43 16.46 2.47
CA ASN A 34 -0.73 16.32 1.20
C ASN A 34 -0.12 17.67 0.76
N ARG A 35 0.68 17.62 -0.29
CA ARG A 35 1.37 18.81 -0.80
C ARG A 35 0.47 19.74 -1.62
N SER A 36 -0.55 19.20 -2.28
CA SER A 36 -1.40 19.96 -3.22
C SER A 36 -2.57 20.68 -2.56
N GLY A 37 -3.00 20.27 -1.36
CA GLY A 37 -4.23 20.75 -0.74
C GLY A 37 -5.52 20.24 -1.44
N ASN A 38 -5.40 19.26 -2.35
CA ASN A 38 -6.52 18.73 -3.12
C ASN A 38 -6.60 17.21 -3.01
N VAL A 39 -7.81 16.69 -2.96
CA VAL A 39 -8.14 15.25 -3.04
C VAL A 39 -9.22 15.07 -4.10
N ALA A 40 -9.13 13.98 -4.86
CA ALA A 40 -10.03 13.72 -5.99
C ALA A 40 -11.49 13.40 -5.58
N GLU A 41 -11.74 13.17 -4.30
CA GLU A 41 -13.06 12.84 -3.77
C GLU A 41 -13.43 13.76 -2.60
N LEU A 42 -14.73 13.84 -2.30
CA LEU A 42 -15.21 14.56 -1.12
C LEU A 42 -14.79 13.80 0.14
N LEU A 43 -14.18 14.53 1.07
CA LEU A 43 -13.82 13.98 2.37
C LEU A 43 -15.08 13.93 3.27
N PRO A 44 -15.23 12.86 4.08
CA PRO A 44 -16.33 12.75 5.04
C PRO A 44 -16.30 13.84 6.11
N ASP A 45 -17.45 14.04 6.76
CA ASP A 45 -17.53 14.90 7.94
C ASP A 45 -16.54 14.44 9.02
N GLY A 46 -15.88 15.39 9.68
CA GLY A 46 -14.86 15.10 10.70
C GLY A 46 -13.47 14.85 10.14
N VAL A 47 -13.29 14.82 8.83
CA VAL A 47 -11.97 14.76 8.18
C VAL A 47 -11.55 16.14 7.72
N SER A 48 -10.36 16.56 8.12
CA SER A 48 -9.74 17.81 7.63
C SER A 48 -8.59 17.51 6.67
N LEU A 49 -8.35 18.42 5.72
CA LEU A 49 -7.20 18.37 4.81
C LEU A 49 -6.30 19.58 5.10
N GLU A 50 -5.02 19.32 5.33
CA GLU A 50 -4.00 20.35 5.53
C GLU A 50 -2.86 20.18 4.51
N THR A 51 -2.31 21.30 4.06
CA THR A 51 -1.23 21.31 3.06
C THR A 51 0.12 21.36 3.76
N ALA A 52 1.00 20.38 3.44
CA ALA A 52 2.39 20.41 3.88
C ALA A 52 3.29 19.63 2.91
N ASP A 53 4.53 20.08 2.80
CA ASP A 53 5.59 19.29 2.16
C ASP A 53 6.24 18.40 3.22
N CYS A 54 6.07 17.07 3.09
CA CYS A 54 6.67 16.10 4.01
C CYS A 54 8.20 15.98 3.89
N TYR A 55 8.84 16.67 2.95
CA TYR A 55 10.29 16.85 2.92
C TYR A 55 10.80 17.94 3.85
N ASP A 56 9.91 18.74 4.42
CA ASP A 56 10.21 19.75 5.43
C ASP A 56 9.81 19.27 6.83
N ALA A 57 10.79 18.96 7.66
CA ALA A 57 10.57 18.48 9.02
C ALA A 57 9.81 19.48 9.90
N GLN A 58 9.96 20.79 9.67
CA GLN A 58 9.22 21.81 10.42
C GLN A 58 7.74 21.84 10.00
N ALA A 59 7.48 21.69 8.69
CA ALA A 59 6.11 21.55 8.19
C ALA A 59 5.45 20.27 8.73
N VAL A 60 6.16 19.13 8.74
CA VAL A 60 5.69 17.90 9.38
C VAL A 60 5.39 18.12 10.86
N ALA A 61 6.31 18.74 11.61
CA ALA A 61 6.11 19.02 13.03
C ALA A 61 4.88 19.89 13.28
N LYS A 62 4.61 20.86 12.41
CA LYS A 62 3.45 21.75 12.50
C LYS A 62 2.14 20.98 12.27
N VAL A 63 2.03 20.22 11.17
CA VAL A 63 0.77 19.53 10.83
C VAL A 63 0.46 18.35 11.74
N THR A 64 1.49 17.78 12.42
CA THR A 64 1.34 16.69 13.40
C THR A 64 1.25 17.18 14.84
N ALA A 65 1.16 18.50 15.06
CA ALA A 65 1.05 19.07 16.41
C ALA A 65 -0.22 18.54 17.11
N GLY A 66 -0.03 17.94 18.29
CA GLY A 66 -1.12 17.37 19.09
C GLY A 66 -1.65 16.01 18.63
N ALA A 67 -1.05 15.41 17.58
CA ALA A 67 -1.39 14.06 17.17
C ALA A 67 -0.92 13.03 18.20
N GLU A 68 -1.70 11.98 18.39
CA GLU A 68 -1.29 10.77 19.10
C GLU A 68 -0.65 9.75 18.12
N THR A 69 -1.24 9.63 16.92
CA THR A 69 -0.78 8.70 15.89
C THR A 69 -0.59 9.41 14.55
N VAL A 70 0.52 9.11 13.89
CA VAL A 70 0.82 9.55 12.53
C VAL A 70 0.97 8.33 11.63
N TYR A 71 0.20 8.28 10.55
CA TYR A 71 0.29 7.25 9.52
C TYR A 71 1.15 7.75 8.36
N PHE A 72 2.27 7.12 8.14
CA PHE A 72 3.18 7.42 7.05
C PHE A 72 2.78 6.64 5.80
N CYS A 73 2.02 7.27 4.91
CA CYS A 73 1.51 6.70 3.66
C CYS A 73 2.01 7.45 2.41
N VAL A 74 2.65 8.62 2.59
CA VAL A 74 3.22 9.38 1.48
C VAL A 74 4.46 8.69 0.93
N GLN A 75 4.62 8.71 -0.38
CA GLN A 75 5.81 8.19 -1.05
C GLN A 75 6.14 9.02 -2.28
N PRO A 76 7.41 9.06 -2.69
CA PRO A 76 7.80 9.70 -3.96
C PRO A 76 7.28 8.90 -5.15
N ALA A 77 7.40 9.47 -6.35
CA ALA A 77 7.14 8.74 -7.59
C ALA A 77 8.02 7.49 -7.68
N TYR A 78 7.49 6.38 -8.18
CA TYR A 78 8.10 5.04 -8.14
C TYR A 78 9.54 4.99 -8.63
N HIS A 79 9.86 5.69 -9.72
CA HIS A 79 11.22 5.78 -10.28
C HIS A 79 12.19 6.62 -9.44
N GLN A 80 11.69 7.40 -8.47
CA GLN A 80 12.48 8.29 -7.62
C GLN A 80 12.75 7.72 -6.21
N TRP A 81 12.29 6.50 -5.93
CA TRP A 81 12.44 5.91 -4.61
C TRP A 81 13.89 5.86 -4.10
N PRO A 82 14.89 5.46 -4.91
CA PRO A 82 16.27 5.38 -4.43
C PRO A 82 16.80 6.70 -3.87
N GLU A 83 16.51 7.81 -4.55
CA GLU A 83 17.03 9.12 -4.21
C GLU A 83 16.15 9.90 -3.21
N LYS A 84 14.82 9.73 -3.32
CA LYS A 84 13.89 10.60 -2.60
C LYS A 84 13.19 9.97 -1.41
N PHE A 85 13.15 8.63 -1.32
CA PHE A 85 12.45 8.02 -0.19
C PHE A 85 13.22 8.13 1.13
N PRO A 86 14.55 7.88 1.19
CA PRO A 86 15.29 8.08 2.43
C PRO A 86 15.21 9.51 3.00
N PRO A 87 15.42 10.60 2.21
CA PRO A 87 15.27 11.96 2.76
C PRO A 87 13.83 12.29 3.18
N LEU A 88 12.79 11.76 2.50
CA LEU A 88 11.41 11.88 2.94
C LEU A 88 11.19 11.25 4.32
N ALA A 89 11.67 10.02 4.50
CA ALA A 89 11.58 9.32 5.78
C ALA A 89 12.35 10.06 6.90
N ALA A 90 13.54 10.57 6.59
CA ALA A 90 14.34 11.37 7.55
C ALA A 90 13.58 12.60 8.03
N SER A 91 12.97 13.34 7.12
CA SER A 91 12.18 14.53 7.44
C SER A 91 10.96 14.19 8.30
N ILE A 92 10.23 13.12 7.97
CA ILE A 92 9.07 12.69 8.76
C ILE A 92 9.51 12.26 10.17
N ILE A 93 10.54 11.41 10.27
CA ILE A 93 11.09 10.99 11.56
C ILE A 93 11.46 12.22 12.41
N GLN A 94 12.21 13.16 11.84
CA GLN A 94 12.62 14.38 12.53
C GLN A 94 11.40 15.21 12.99
N GLY A 95 10.39 15.35 12.15
CA GLY A 95 9.20 16.15 12.46
C GLY A 95 8.32 15.57 13.58
N VAL A 96 8.38 14.25 13.81
CA VAL A 96 7.58 13.58 14.87
C VAL A 96 8.41 13.18 16.09
N SER A 97 9.75 13.28 16.04
CA SER A 97 10.65 12.88 17.14
C SER A 97 10.43 13.66 18.42
N ASP A 98 10.64 13.00 19.56
CA ASP A 98 10.62 13.58 20.93
C ASP A 98 9.29 14.25 21.32
N ARG A 99 8.18 13.78 20.73
CA ARG A 99 6.84 14.36 20.88
C ARG A 99 5.78 13.39 21.40
N GLY A 100 6.17 12.17 21.76
CA GLY A 100 5.26 11.12 22.22
C GLY A 100 4.31 10.60 21.13
N ILE A 101 4.63 10.87 19.87
CA ILE A 101 3.83 10.44 18.71
C ILE A 101 4.15 8.99 18.37
N LYS A 102 3.13 8.22 18.05
CA LYS A 102 3.21 6.87 17.49
C LYS A 102 3.25 6.97 15.95
N LEU A 103 4.26 6.37 15.32
CA LEU A 103 4.43 6.39 13.87
C LEU A 103 4.15 5.02 13.26
N VAL A 104 3.14 4.94 12.41
CA VAL A 104 2.72 3.73 11.72
C VAL A 104 3.09 3.85 10.24
N PHE A 105 3.94 2.96 9.75
CA PHE A 105 4.39 2.97 8.36
C PHE A 105 3.75 1.85 7.55
N GLY A 106 3.05 2.22 6.46
CA GLY A 106 2.57 1.28 5.45
C GLY A 106 3.66 0.95 4.44
N SER A 107 4.08 -0.30 4.38
CA SER A 107 5.20 -0.75 3.54
C SER A 107 4.84 -1.95 2.67
N ASN A 108 5.77 -2.37 1.81
CA ASN A 108 5.70 -3.59 1.00
C ASN A 108 6.79 -4.60 1.43
N LEU A 109 7.09 -5.56 0.56
CA LEU A 109 7.99 -6.68 0.84
C LEU A 109 9.29 -6.66 0.01
N TYR A 110 9.54 -5.61 -0.76
CA TYR A 110 10.68 -5.51 -1.69
C TYR A 110 12.06 -5.67 -1.04
N MET A 111 12.19 -5.34 0.25
CA MET A 111 13.43 -5.47 0.98
C MET A 111 13.92 -6.92 1.13
N TYR A 112 13.02 -7.89 1.01
CA TYR A 112 13.40 -9.31 1.11
C TYR A 112 14.10 -9.84 -0.15
N GLY A 113 13.88 -9.19 -1.32
CA GLY A 113 14.44 -9.64 -2.58
C GLY A 113 13.87 -10.98 -3.06
N PRO A 114 14.53 -11.65 -4.02
CA PRO A 114 14.12 -12.96 -4.53
C PRO A 114 14.07 -14.01 -3.41
N THR A 115 13.04 -14.83 -3.41
CA THR A 115 12.78 -15.82 -2.35
C THR A 115 13.09 -17.25 -2.78
N ASN A 116 13.32 -17.47 -4.07
CA ASN A 116 13.43 -18.80 -4.69
C ASN A 116 12.19 -19.66 -4.43
N GLY A 117 11.01 -19.01 -4.34
CA GLY A 117 9.73 -19.64 -4.09
C GLY A 117 9.42 -19.98 -2.62
N GLU A 118 10.32 -19.68 -1.70
CA GLU A 118 10.10 -19.89 -0.26
C GLU A 118 9.14 -18.84 0.31
N PRO A 119 8.26 -19.20 1.23
CA PRO A 119 7.39 -18.23 1.90
C PRO A 119 8.16 -17.09 2.58
N ILE A 120 7.60 -15.90 2.50
CA ILE A 120 8.18 -14.70 3.11
C ILE A 120 7.61 -14.57 4.51
N HIS A 121 8.47 -14.67 5.52
CA HIS A 121 8.15 -14.44 6.93
C HIS A 121 8.98 -13.28 7.48
N GLU A 122 8.59 -12.73 8.62
CA GLU A 122 9.18 -11.49 9.13
C GLU A 122 10.64 -11.63 9.56
N GLU A 123 11.10 -12.83 9.94
CA GLU A 123 12.49 -13.12 10.33
C GLU A 123 13.42 -13.28 9.12
N ARG A 124 12.87 -13.32 7.90
CA ARG A 124 13.69 -13.42 6.70
C ARG A 124 14.62 -12.21 6.61
N PRO A 125 15.94 -12.40 6.38
CA PRO A 125 16.85 -11.28 6.24
C PRO A 125 16.55 -10.46 4.98
N TYR A 126 16.86 -9.16 5.03
CA TYR A 126 16.80 -8.31 3.84
C TYR A 126 17.90 -8.74 2.87
N ALA A 127 17.50 -9.12 1.67
CA ALA A 127 18.38 -9.61 0.61
C ALA A 127 18.12 -8.92 -0.74
N ALA A 128 17.49 -7.74 -0.70
CA ALA A 128 17.20 -6.97 -1.91
C ALA A 128 18.48 -6.57 -2.65
N GLN A 129 18.48 -6.75 -3.95
CA GLN A 129 19.54 -6.32 -4.86
C GLN A 129 19.05 -5.24 -5.83
N THR A 130 17.74 -5.01 -5.87
CA THR A 130 17.13 -4.00 -6.70
C THR A 130 17.19 -2.62 -6.03
N ARG A 131 17.24 -1.55 -6.84
CA ARG A 131 17.29 -0.17 -6.33
C ARG A 131 16.09 0.13 -5.41
N LYS A 132 14.90 -0.33 -5.78
CA LYS A 132 13.66 -0.12 -5.00
C LYS A 132 13.63 -0.94 -3.71
N GLY A 133 14.08 -2.18 -3.77
CA GLY A 133 14.20 -3.02 -2.59
C GLY A 133 15.20 -2.46 -1.57
N LEU A 134 16.35 -1.96 -2.04
CA LEU A 134 17.34 -1.29 -1.20
C LEU A 134 16.79 0.00 -0.58
N ALA A 135 16.04 0.81 -1.34
CA ALA A 135 15.39 2.01 -0.81
C ALA A 135 14.38 1.67 0.30
N ARG A 136 13.58 0.62 0.12
CA ARG A 136 12.64 0.14 1.15
C ARG A 136 13.34 -0.39 2.38
N ALA A 137 14.44 -1.15 2.22
CA ALA A 137 15.28 -1.62 3.33
C ALA A 137 15.86 -0.44 4.10
N THR A 138 16.39 0.56 3.40
CA THR A 138 16.95 1.78 4.01
C THR A 138 15.90 2.50 4.85
N VAL A 139 14.72 2.76 4.31
CA VAL A 139 13.64 3.44 5.05
C VAL A 139 13.20 2.63 6.27
N ALA A 140 13.02 1.31 6.13
CA ALA A 140 12.66 0.45 7.26
C ALA A 140 13.72 0.50 8.38
N ASN A 141 15.01 0.42 8.03
CA ASN A 141 16.11 0.50 8.99
C ASN A 141 16.17 1.87 9.68
N MET A 142 15.95 2.98 8.95
CA MET A 142 15.91 4.33 9.54
C MET A 142 14.79 4.46 10.57
N LEU A 143 13.61 3.93 10.26
CA LEU A 143 12.45 3.94 11.17
C LEU A 143 12.71 3.12 12.43
N MET A 144 13.27 1.92 12.28
CA MET A 144 13.59 1.05 13.42
C MET A 144 14.70 1.66 14.29
N ALA A 145 15.74 2.23 13.68
CA ALA A 145 16.80 2.93 14.42
C ALA A 145 16.26 4.14 15.21
N ALA A 146 15.30 4.87 14.67
CA ALA A 146 14.64 5.96 15.39
C ALA A 146 13.82 5.45 16.60
N HIS A 147 13.19 4.29 16.48
CA HIS A 147 12.50 3.63 17.58
C HIS A 147 13.48 3.16 18.66
N GLU A 148 14.54 2.45 18.29
CA GLU A 148 15.59 1.96 19.19
C GLU A 148 16.29 3.10 19.94
N ALA A 149 16.46 4.25 19.28
CA ALA A 149 17.00 5.46 19.90
C ALA A 149 15.99 6.20 20.82
N GLY A 150 14.76 5.67 20.99
CA GLY A 150 13.72 6.27 21.82
C GLY A 150 13.13 7.58 21.27
N LYS A 151 13.39 7.94 20.01
CA LYS A 151 12.95 9.19 19.41
C LYS A 151 11.47 9.18 19.04
N VAL A 152 10.95 8.04 18.61
CA VAL A 152 9.55 7.85 18.20
C VAL A 152 9.17 6.39 18.30
N GLN A 153 7.97 6.08 18.74
CA GLN A 153 7.43 4.71 18.71
C GLN A 153 7.04 4.36 17.28
N VAL A 154 7.67 3.34 16.69
CA VAL A 154 7.44 2.92 15.30
C VAL A 154 6.88 1.52 15.22
N THR A 155 5.88 1.34 14.39
CA THR A 155 5.44 0.03 13.89
C THR A 155 5.34 0.06 12.36
N ILE A 156 5.62 -1.06 11.69
CA ILE A 156 5.58 -1.18 10.23
C ILE A 156 4.64 -2.32 9.84
N GLY A 157 3.59 -2.01 9.07
CA GLY A 157 2.77 -3.04 8.42
C GLY A 157 3.25 -3.24 6.98
N ARG A 158 3.48 -4.48 6.58
CA ARG A 158 3.93 -4.87 5.23
C ARG A 158 2.86 -5.66 4.51
N ALA A 159 2.54 -5.21 3.31
CA ALA A 159 1.57 -5.85 2.44
C ALA A 159 2.24 -6.35 1.16
N SER A 160 1.69 -7.40 0.58
CA SER A 160 1.95 -7.83 -0.80
C SER A 160 1.30 -6.84 -1.78
N ASP A 161 1.32 -7.18 -3.08
CA ASP A 161 0.59 -6.42 -4.09
C ASP A 161 -0.87 -6.29 -3.68
N PHE A 162 -1.34 -5.06 -3.58
CA PHE A 162 -2.68 -4.82 -3.08
C PHE A 162 -3.66 -4.42 -4.19
N TYR A 163 -4.92 -4.71 -3.95
CA TYR A 163 -6.04 -4.40 -4.81
C TYR A 163 -7.22 -3.87 -3.99
N GLY A 164 -8.20 -3.31 -4.64
CA GLY A 164 -9.40 -2.82 -3.98
C GLY A 164 -9.87 -1.48 -4.52
N PRO A 165 -10.85 -0.85 -3.89
CA PRO A 165 -11.30 0.49 -4.22
C PRO A 165 -10.14 1.48 -4.24
N ARG A 166 -10.10 2.37 -5.24
CA ARG A 166 -9.07 3.40 -5.48
C ARG A 166 -7.69 2.87 -5.91
N VAL A 167 -7.47 1.56 -5.92
CA VAL A 167 -6.19 0.97 -6.34
C VAL A 167 -6.16 0.84 -7.85
N THR A 168 -5.44 1.73 -8.53
CA THR A 168 -5.38 1.83 -9.99
C THR A 168 -4.04 1.36 -10.57
N ASP A 169 -2.95 1.60 -9.88
CA ASP A 169 -1.58 1.40 -10.33
C ASP A 169 -0.88 0.15 -9.76
N SER A 170 -1.66 -0.85 -9.34
CA SER A 170 -1.12 -2.14 -8.93
C SER A 170 -1.09 -3.16 -10.07
N PHE A 171 -0.45 -4.30 -9.82
CA PHE A 171 -0.40 -5.45 -10.73
C PHE A 171 -1.80 -5.90 -11.22
N VAL A 172 -2.78 -5.88 -10.35
CA VAL A 172 -4.19 -6.23 -10.64
C VAL A 172 -5.13 -5.00 -10.57
N GLY A 173 -4.61 -3.79 -10.71
CA GLY A 173 -5.38 -2.54 -10.72
C GLY A 173 -6.09 -2.29 -12.06
N ASP A 174 -5.87 -1.11 -12.65
CA ASP A 174 -6.48 -0.71 -13.94
C ASP A 174 -6.16 -1.71 -15.06
N LEU A 175 -4.97 -2.33 -15.04
CA LEU A 175 -4.56 -3.34 -16.03
C LEU A 175 -5.51 -4.55 -16.08
N LEU A 176 -6.15 -4.91 -14.99
CA LEU A 176 -7.13 -5.98 -14.93
C LEU A 176 -8.57 -5.45 -14.87
N PHE A 177 -8.93 -4.71 -13.82
CA PHE A 177 -10.33 -4.35 -13.56
C PHE A 177 -10.91 -3.39 -14.60
N GLU A 178 -10.16 -2.35 -14.98
CA GLU A 178 -10.63 -1.42 -15.99
C GLU A 178 -10.69 -2.07 -17.37
N ALA A 179 -9.67 -2.87 -17.73
CA ALA A 179 -9.67 -3.61 -18.99
C ALA A 179 -10.83 -4.61 -19.07
N ALA A 180 -11.08 -5.37 -17.99
CA ALA A 180 -12.15 -6.35 -17.90
C ALA A 180 -13.54 -5.69 -18.09
N LEU A 181 -13.82 -4.63 -17.35
CA LEU A 181 -15.10 -3.91 -17.44
C LEU A 181 -15.30 -3.21 -18.79
N ALA A 182 -14.23 -2.80 -19.45
CA ALA A 182 -14.27 -2.21 -20.79
C ALA A 182 -14.32 -3.25 -21.93
N GLY A 183 -14.33 -4.56 -21.64
CA GLY A 183 -14.25 -5.64 -22.64
C GLY A 183 -12.93 -5.67 -23.42
N LYS A 184 -11.88 -5.04 -22.88
CA LYS A 184 -10.53 -4.97 -23.47
C LYS A 184 -9.66 -6.13 -22.99
N THR A 185 -8.53 -6.34 -23.65
CA THR A 185 -7.52 -7.32 -23.21
C THR A 185 -6.75 -6.77 -22.01
N ALA A 186 -6.75 -7.50 -20.90
CA ALA A 186 -5.91 -7.23 -19.75
C ALA A 186 -4.46 -7.62 -20.07
N ASN A 187 -3.53 -6.67 -19.93
CA ASN A 187 -2.10 -6.92 -20.16
C ASN A 187 -1.40 -7.03 -18.81
N LEU A 188 -1.12 -8.25 -18.37
CA LEU A 188 -0.49 -8.52 -17.08
C LEU A 188 0.98 -8.91 -17.25
N THR A 189 1.72 -9.01 -16.16
CA THR A 189 3.14 -9.41 -16.17
C THR A 189 3.32 -10.76 -15.48
N GLY A 190 4.36 -11.49 -15.89
CA GLY A 190 4.80 -12.72 -15.24
C GLY A 190 3.96 -13.96 -15.53
N ASN A 191 4.10 -14.96 -14.66
CA ASN A 191 3.42 -16.25 -14.77
C ASN A 191 2.13 -16.26 -13.94
N LEU A 192 0.99 -16.40 -14.60
CA LEU A 192 -0.32 -16.38 -13.93
C LEU A 192 -0.66 -17.66 -13.16
N ASP A 193 0.16 -18.70 -13.27
CA ASP A 193 -0.09 -20.01 -12.66
C ASP A 193 0.73 -20.24 -11.38
N LEU A 194 1.57 -19.29 -11.00
CA LEU A 194 2.31 -19.33 -9.74
C LEU A 194 1.49 -18.72 -8.60
N PRO A 195 1.54 -19.30 -7.39
CA PRO A 195 0.91 -18.71 -6.21
C PRO A 195 1.41 -17.29 -5.96
N HIS A 196 0.48 -16.35 -5.77
CA HIS A 196 0.81 -14.96 -5.48
C HIS A 196 -0.16 -14.41 -4.42
N THR A 197 0.39 -14.02 -3.27
CA THR A 197 -0.42 -13.39 -2.22
C THR A 197 -0.88 -12.00 -2.68
N LEU A 198 -2.17 -11.74 -2.60
CA LEU A 198 -2.75 -10.44 -2.89
C LEU A 198 -3.39 -9.86 -1.64
N THR A 199 -3.10 -8.62 -1.33
CA THR A 199 -3.62 -7.91 -0.16
C THR A 199 -4.81 -7.04 -0.55
N TYR A 200 -5.95 -7.19 0.14
CA TYR A 200 -7.06 -6.28 -0.02
C TYR A 200 -6.77 -4.96 0.72
N ILE A 201 -6.90 -3.82 0.06
CA ILE A 201 -6.48 -2.51 0.59
C ILE A 201 -7.16 -2.15 1.92
N ARG A 202 -8.44 -2.52 2.12
CA ARG A 202 -9.13 -2.26 3.39
C ARG A 202 -8.60 -3.15 4.51
N ASP A 203 -8.23 -4.40 4.22
CA ASP A 203 -7.61 -5.26 5.23
C ASP A 203 -6.22 -4.74 5.61
N PHE A 204 -5.46 -4.19 4.64
CA PHE A 204 -4.21 -3.50 4.92
C PHE A 204 -4.43 -2.28 5.83
N ALA A 205 -5.39 -1.43 5.51
CA ALA A 205 -5.72 -0.27 6.32
C ALA A 205 -6.15 -0.66 7.74
N ARG A 206 -7.06 -1.65 7.86
CA ARG A 206 -7.51 -2.19 9.15
C ARG A 206 -6.35 -2.72 9.98
N ALA A 207 -5.43 -3.46 9.36
CA ALA A 207 -4.25 -3.96 10.04
C ALA A 207 -3.37 -2.83 10.57
N LEU A 208 -3.14 -1.76 9.79
CA LEU A 208 -2.38 -0.59 10.25
C LEU A 208 -3.08 0.15 11.39
N VAL A 209 -4.40 0.28 11.34
CA VAL A 209 -5.19 0.87 12.44
C VAL A 209 -5.09 -0.02 13.69
N THR A 210 -5.19 -1.33 13.57
CA THR A 210 -4.99 -2.27 14.69
C THR A 210 -3.59 -2.11 15.30
N LEU A 211 -2.54 -2.10 14.47
CA LEU A 211 -1.16 -1.91 14.94
C LEU A 211 -0.96 -0.58 15.66
N SER A 212 -1.69 0.47 15.29
CA SER A 212 -1.57 1.78 15.95
C SER A 212 -2.05 1.80 17.39
N GLN A 213 -2.94 0.88 17.76
CA GLN A 213 -3.66 0.88 19.03
C GLN A 213 -2.99 0.03 20.12
N LEU A 214 -2.07 -0.85 19.75
CA LEU A 214 -1.52 -1.87 20.62
C LEU A 214 -0.02 -1.68 20.86
N GLU A 215 0.38 -1.63 22.12
CA GLU A 215 1.79 -1.39 22.47
C GLU A 215 2.72 -2.52 21.99
N GLU A 216 2.23 -3.75 21.92
CA GLU A 216 2.98 -4.92 21.45
C GLU A 216 3.36 -4.81 19.95
N ALA A 217 2.70 -3.91 19.22
CA ALA A 217 2.96 -3.71 17.81
C ALA A 217 4.25 -2.92 17.54
N TYR A 218 4.71 -2.11 18.51
CA TYR A 218 5.82 -1.19 18.30
C TYR A 218 7.20 -1.87 18.44
N GLY A 219 8.20 -1.27 17.82
CA GLY A 219 9.58 -1.79 17.79
C GLY A 219 9.77 -2.96 16.82
N ARG A 220 8.84 -3.19 15.89
CA ARG A 220 8.93 -4.28 14.91
C ARG A 220 8.08 -4.05 13.66
N TRP A 221 8.18 -4.97 12.73
CA TRP A 221 7.37 -5.01 11.53
C TRP A 221 6.49 -6.26 11.50
N TRP A 222 5.39 -6.18 10.78
CA TRP A 222 4.35 -7.18 10.70
C TRP A 222 3.93 -7.41 9.26
N HIS A 223 3.79 -8.65 8.85
CA HIS A 223 3.09 -8.96 7.62
C HIS A 223 1.59 -8.90 7.88
N VAL A 224 0.90 -8.04 7.15
CA VAL A 224 -0.54 -7.86 7.34
C VAL A 224 -1.32 -9.10 6.88
N PRO A 225 -2.44 -9.45 7.53
CA PRO A 225 -3.20 -10.63 7.17
C PRO A 225 -3.82 -10.49 5.78
N ASN A 226 -3.85 -11.61 5.06
CA ASN A 226 -4.37 -11.72 3.71
C ASN A 226 -5.36 -12.88 3.60
N ALA A 227 -6.29 -12.81 2.63
CA ALA A 227 -7.06 -13.95 2.21
C ALA A 227 -6.11 -15.06 1.68
N PRO A 228 -6.53 -16.33 1.65
CA PRO A 228 -5.67 -17.43 1.20
C PRO A 228 -4.97 -17.15 -0.12
N THR A 229 -3.67 -17.41 -0.21
CA THR A 229 -2.89 -17.22 -1.43
C THR A 229 -3.47 -18.05 -2.57
N ILE A 230 -3.68 -17.41 -3.71
CA ILE A 230 -4.19 -18.02 -4.95
C ILE A 230 -3.30 -17.63 -6.11
N THR A 231 -3.47 -18.28 -7.26
CA THR A 231 -2.78 -17.86 -8.48
C THR A 231 -3.48 -16.65 -9.11
N PRO A 232 -2.77 -15.78 -9.85
CA PRO A 232 -3.40 -14.70 -10.61
C PRO A 232 -4.50 -15.22 -11.57
N ARG A 233 -4.35 -16.41 -12.13
CA ARG A 233 -5.40 -17.04 -12.96
C ARG A 233 -6.66 -17.35 -12.15
N GLN A 234 -6.54 -17.86 -10.93
CA GLN A 234 -7.68 -18.08 -10.04
C GLN A 234 -8.34 -16.76 -9.64
N PHE A 235 -7.53 -15.71 -9.39
CA PHE A 235 -8.05 -14.38 -9.12
C PHE A 235 -8.85 -13.82 -10.31
N ILE A 236 -8.33 -13.94 -11.54
CA ILE A 236 -9.02 -13.54 -12.76
C ILE A 236 -10.35 -14.28 -12.91
N ALA A 237 -10.38 -15.58 -12.65
CA ALA A 237 -11.63 -16.35 -12.71
C ALA A 237 -12.69 -15.86 -11.70
N LEU A 238 -12.27 -15.37 -10.53
CA LEU A 238 -13.19 -14.73 -9.58
C LEU A 238 -13.71 -13.38 -10.08
N VAL A 239 -12.86 -12.60 -10.79
CA VAL A 239 -13.29 -11.34 -11.43
C VAL A 239 -14.28 -11.63 -12.55
N GLU A 240 -14.02 -12.62 -13.42
CA GLU A 240 -14.93 -13.07 -14.49
C GLU A 240 -16.30 -13.47 -13.94
N ALA A 241 -16.30 -14.22 -12.83
CA ALA A 241 -17.55 -14.63 -12.18
C ALA A 241 -18.34 -13.45 -11.59
N GLU A 242 -17.66 -12.40 -11.09
CA GLU A 242 -18.32 -11.21 -10.55
C GLU A 242 -18.85 -10.28 -11.64
N ILE A 243 -18.16 -10.18 -12.77
CA ILE A 243 -18.61 -9.34 -13.89
C ILE A 243 -19.50 -10.07 -14.90
N GLU A 244 -19.67 -11.41 -14.74
CA GLU A 244 -20.40 -12.32 -15.64
C GLU A 244 -19.89 -12.26 -17.08
N GLN A 245 -18.59 -12.07 -17.27
CA GLN A 245 -17.98 -11.95 -18.58
C GLN A 245 -16.54 -12.50 -18.58
N SER A 246 -16.13 -13.16 -19.65
CA SER A 246 -14.75 -13.64 -19.83
C SER A 246 -13.80 -12.49 -20.06
N VAL A 247 -12.62 -12.56 -19.46
CA VAL A 247 -11.54 -11.57 -19.57
C VAL A 247 -10.43 -12.09 -20.48
N LYS A 248 -10.19 -11.42 -21.59
CA LYS A 248 -9.04 -11.72 -22.43
C LYS A 248 -7.77 -11.25 -21.74
N VAL A 249 -6.78 -12.14 -21.57
CA VAL A 249 -5.54 -11.83 -20.89
C VAL A 249 -4.36 -12.09 -21.82
N ARG A 250 -3.39 -11.16 -21.79
CA ARG A 250 -2.04 -11.34 -22.35
C ARG A 250 -1.02 -11.15 -21.26
N THR A 251 0.03 -11.94 -21.26
CA THR A 251 1.12 -11.81 -20.30
C THR A 251 2.42 -11.42 -21.00
N ALA A 252 3.20 -10.57 -20.33
CA ALA A 252 4.54 -10.23 -20.75
C ALA A 252 5.54 -10.78 -19.74
N GLY A 253 6.43 -11.66 -20.18
CA GLY A 253 7.56 -12.11 -19.37
C GLY A 253 8.69 -11.06 -19.35
N LYS A 254 9.67 -11.28 -18.47
CA LYS A 254 10.80 -10.35 -18.22
C LYS A 254 11.54 -9.92 -19.49
N TRP A 255 11.74 -10.84 -20.44
CA TRP A 255 12.44 -10.51 -21.68
C TRP A 255 11.66 -9.50 -22.53
N MET A 256 10.35 -9.69 -22.65
CA MET A 256 9.47 -8.76 -23.36
C MET A 256 9.41 -7.41 -22.64
N MET A 257 9.31 -7.40 -21.31
CA MET A 257 9.31 -6.18 -20.53
C MET A 257 10.62 -5.40 -20.66
N ARG A 258 11.78 -6.08 -20.79
CA ARG A 258 13.07 -5.44 -21.09
C ARG A 258 13.05 -4.73 -22.43
N LEU A 259 12.51 -5.37 -23.47
CA LEU A 259 12.39 -4.74 -24.80
C LEU A 259 11.46 -3.52 -24.78
N VAL A 260 10.30 -3.65 -24.14
CA VAL A 260 9.35 -2.54 -23.97
C VAL A 260 9.97 -1.41 -23.15
N GLY A 261 10.75 -1.74 -22.13
CA GLY A 261 11.45 -0.77 -21.27
C GLY A 261 12.47 0.11 -21.99
N LEU A 262 13.00 -0.32 -23.14
CA LEU A 262 13.87 0.52 -23.98
C LEU A 262 13.14 1.74 -24.58
N PHE A 263 11.83 1.62 -24.77
CA PHE A 263 10.97 2.66 -25.36
C PHE A 263 9.99 3.28 -24.37
N ASN A 264 9.76 2.60 -23.23
CA ASN A 264 8.86 3.05 -22.16
C ASN A 264 9.57 2.96 -20.80
N PRO A 265 10.05 4.09 -20.25
CA PRO A 265 10.75 4.10 -18.96
C PRO A 265 9.94 3.49 -17.80
N ALA A 266 8.60 3.67 -17.79
CA ALA A 266 7.75 3.09 -16.74
C ALA A 266 7.76 1.55 -16.77
N ALA A 267 7.76 0.94 -17.95
CA ALA A 267 7.92 -0.50 -18.11
C ALA A 267 9.31 -0.98 -17.67
N GLY A 268 10.35 -0.17 -17.96
CA GLY A 268 11.72 -0.44 -17.51
C GLY A 268 11.84 -0.48 -15.99
N GLU A 269 11.11 0.38 -15.29
CA GLU A 269 11.09 0.42 -13.82
C GLU A 269 10.46 -0.83 -13.17
N VAL A 270 9.60 -1.54 -13.87
CA VAL A 270 8.98 -2.79 -13.38
C VAL A 270 9.94 -3.98 -13.53
N VAL A 271 10.86 -3.94 -14.52
CA VAL A 271 11.75 -5.07 -14.86
C VAL A 271 12.58 -5.56 -13.66
N GLU A 272 13.04 -4.64 -12.81
CA GLU A 272 13.84 -5.02 -11.64
C GLU A 272 13.04 -5.80 -10.59
N MET A 273 11.70 -5.66 -10.58
CA MET A 273 10.79 -6.33 -9.65
C MET A 273 10.12 -7.57 -10.23
N MET A 274 10.45 -7.95 -11.48
CA MET A 274 9.82 -9.07 -12.18
C MET A 274 9.98 -10.43 -11.47
N TYR A 275 10.99 -10.58 -10.60
CA TYR A 275 11.17 -11.80 -9.80
C TYR A 275 9.92 -12.14 -8.96
N GLU A 276 9.16 -11.15 -8.48
CA GLU A 276 7.93 -11.37 -7.72
C GLU A 276 6.84 -12.09 -8.53
N PHE A 277 6.92 -12.03 -9.86
CA PHE A 277 5.96 -12.62 -10.80
C PHE A 277 6.53 -13.84 -11.56
N GLU A 278 7.78 -14.20 -11.31
CA GLU A 278 8.49 -15.31 -11.96
C GLU A 278 8.71 -16.51 -11.01
N GLU A 279 8.44 -16.33 -9.71
CA GLU A 279 8.46 -17.38 -8.68
C GLU A 279 7.22 -17.30 -7.79
N PRO A 280 6.90 -18.35 -7.00
CA PRO A 280 5.85 -18.24 -5.98
C PRO A 280 6.12 -17.08 -5.02
N PHE A 281 5.13 -16.22 -4.82
CA PHE A 281 5.20 -15.06 -3.93
C PHE A 281 4.18 -15.22 -2.81
N VAL A 282 4.57 -15.99 -1.79
CA VAL A 282 3.70 -16.38 -0.69
C VAL A 282 4.12 -15.66 0.58
N VAL A 283 3.20 -14.93 1.19
CA VAL A 283 3.45 -14.16 2.41
C VAL A 283 2.87 -14.88 3.62
N ASP A 284 3.72 -15.19 4.58
CA ASP A 284 3.31 -15.69 5.88
C ASP A 284 2.99 -14.51 6.80
N HIS A 285 1.77 -14.47 7.33
CA HIS A 285 1.28 -13.49 8.29
C HIS A 285 0.87 -14.13 9.62
N SER A 286 1.33 -15.34 9.88
CA SER A 286 0.98 -16.12 11.08
C SER A 286 1.32 -15.39 12.37
N ARG A 287 2.43 -14.66 12.41
CA ARG A 287 2.86 -13.86 13.57
C ARG A 287 1.86 -12.75 13.90
N TYR A 288 1.40 -12.00 12.90
CA TYR A 288 0.35 -10.99 13.10
C TYR A 288 -0.91 -11.65 13.63
N THR A 289 -1.35 -12.74 12.99
CA THR A 289 -2.58 -13.45 13.36
C THR A 289 -2.53 -14.00 14.77
N ALA A 290 -1.39 -14.50 15.21
CA ALA A 290 -1.22 -15.03 16.57
C ALA A 290 -1.34 -13.96 17.67
N VAL A 291 -0.93 -12.72 17.37
CA VAL A 291 -0.94 -11.63 18.36
C VAL A 291 -2.23 -10.83 18.32
N PHE A 292 -2.73 -10.50 17.13
CA PHE A 292 -3.81 -9.53 16.93
C PHE A 292 -5.09 -10.16 16.37
N GLY A 293 -5.07 -11.45 16.08
CA GLY A 293 -6.15 -12.11 15.35
C GLY A 293 -6.11 -11.81 13.85
N SER A 294 -7.06 -12.37 13.11
CA SER A 294 -7.14 -12.17 11.67
C SER A 294 -8.59 -11.84 11.28
N GLN A 295 -8.78 -10.66 10.72
CA GLN A 295 -10.02 -10.24 10.09
C GLN A 295 -9.74 -9.96 8.62
N VAL A 296 -9.81 -10.99 7.79
CA VAL A 296 -9.56 -10.89 6.36
C VAL A 296 -10.86 -10.95 5.57
N THR A 297 -10.96 -10.12 4.56
CA THR A 297 -12.08 -10.10 3.62
C THR A 297 -11.87 -11.21 2.58
N PRO A 298 -12.81 -12.17 2.43
CA PRO A 298 -12.70 -13.18 1.40
C PRO A 298 -12.58 -12.58 0.00
N HIS A 299 -11.75 -13.17 -0.88
CA HIS A 299 -11.51 -12.66 -2.24
C HIS A 299 -12.79 -12.28 -2.99
N LYS A 300 -13.84 -13.11 -2.93
CA LYS A 300 -15.11 -12.82 -3.61
C LYS A 300 -15.76 -11.52 -3.14
N ALA A 301 -15.74 -11.28 -1.82
CA ALA A 301 -16.31 -10.04 -1.26
C ALA A 301 -15.45 -8.82 -1.63
N ALA A 302 -14.13 -8.92 -1.51
CA ALA A 302 -13.20 -7.87 -1.87
C ALA A 302 -13.26 -7.53 -3.37
N ILE A 303 -13.34 -8.52 -4.24
CA ILE A 303 -13.49 -8.33 -5.69
C ILE A 303 -14.82 -7.65 -6.02
N ARG A 304 -15.94 -8.04 -5.38
CA ARG A 304 -17.24 -7.40 -5.56
C ARG A 304 -17.17 -5.91 -5.24
N GLU A 305 -16.58 -5.51 -4.11
CA GLU A 305 -16.42 -4.11 -3.74
C GLU A 305 -15.50 -3.37 -4.73
N THR A 306 -14.44 -4.03 -5.19
CA THR A 306 -13.53 -3.46 -6.19
C THR A 306 -14.24 -3.19 -7.50
N VAL A 307 -14.99 -4.18 -8.02
CA VAL A 307 -15.78 -4.05 -9.26
C VAL A 307 -16.84 -2.95 -9.13
N ALA A 308 -17.53 -2.88 -7.99
CA ALA A 308 -18.51 -1.83 -7.74
C ALA A 308 -17.88 -0.43 -7.79
N TRP A 309 -16.68 -0.27 -7.19
CA TRP A 309 -15.94 0.99 -7.24
C TRP A 309 -15.54 1.35 -8.68
N TYR A 310 -15.01 0.42 -9.46
CA TYR A 310 -14.64 0.66 -10.86
C TYR A 310 -15.84 0.99 -11.73
N ARG A 311 -16.98 0.32 -11.55
CA ARG A 311 -18.26 0.66 -12.24
C ARG A 311 -18.69 2.11 -11.94
N HIS A 312 -18.58 2.54 -10.68
CA HIS A 312 -18.90 3.91 -10.29
C HIS A 312 -17.92 4.94 -10.89
N LYS A 313 -16.62 4.64 -10.91
CA LYS A 313 -15.58 5.46 -11.56
C LYS A 313 -15.92 5.69 -13.04
N HIS A 314 -16.31 4.64 -13.78
CA HIS A 314 -16.70 4.72 -15.18
C HIS A 314 -17.97 5.53 -15.38
N GLY A 315 -19.00 5.34 -14.55
CA GLY A 315 -20.26 6.11 -14.65
C GLY A 315 -20.05 7.61 -14.50
N LYS A 316 -19.15 8.05 -13.60
CA LYS A 316 -18.78 9.47 -13.44
C LYS A 316 -18.02 10.03 -14.65
N GLN A 317 -17.15 9.24 -15.30
CA GLN A 317 -16.42 9.69 -16.49
C GLN A 317 -17.35 9.90 -17.69
N VAL A 318 -18.35 9.04 -17.89
CA VAL A 318 -19.34 9.20 -18.95
C VAL A 318 -20.20 10.45 -18.73
N SER A 319 -20.60 10.73 -17.48
CA SER A 319 -21.41 11.89 -17.14
C SER A 319 -20.66 13.22 -17.22
N ALA A 320 -19.35 13.22 -17.15
CA ALA A 320 -18.49 14.43 -17.26
C ALA A 320 -18.18 14.81 -18.72
N HIS A 321 -18.54 13.97 -19.69
CA HIS A 321 -18.29 14.18 -21.13
C HIS A 321 -19.59 14.42 -21.93
N VAL A 322 -20.72 14.50 -21.24
CA VAL A 322 -22.04 14.91 -21.75
C VAL A 322 -22.39 16.30 -21.20
#